data_dd72b6f49225d99251e25453ba645d95
#
_entry.id   dd72b6f49225d99251e25453ba645d95
#
_cell.length_a   1.000
_cell.length_b   1.000
_cell.length_c   1.000
_cell.angle_alpha   90.00
_cell.angle_beta   90.00
_cell.angle_gamma   90.00
#
_symmetry.space_group_name_H-M   'P 1'
#
loop_
_entity.id
_entity.type
_entity.pdbx_description
1 polymer ?
#
loop_
_entity_poly.entity_id
_entity_poly.type
_entity_poly.pdbx_seq_one_letter_code
_entity_poly.pdbx_strand_id
1 'polypeptide(L)'
;MPFGMVVFADKSHTDLHGALSVTPITFTATFFNRNARNNPKFWRPIAYLPNLGYGKDTYGASRDKLQDEHNCLAFALKSLIELSDAGGIRTTVMGKEVVVKPFIHFFIGDTEGNNKMLGHYSTSSKGVKRPYRDCRCRFDQLNITDPKCKYTRAGEFQRAMRLVHSNENEGMKLLKSMSRHCLKNALFQPSLPLSDSIHGANRMMPPEMLHVSDAGLIMYMQESLQGLITGGRSRNDLDRLHIRLYNDIRRQSERDFPR
;
A
#
# COMPACT_ATOMS: atom_id res chain seq x y z
N MET A 1 -14.10 3.42 -24.15
CA MET A 1 -12.80 4.07 -23.79
C MET A 1 -12.39 3.59 -22.39
N PRO A 2 -11.24 2.98 -22.23
CA PRO A 2 -10.75 2.63 -20.90
C PRO A 2 -10.37 3.90 -20.11
N PHE A 3 -10.69 3.91 -18.80
CA PHE A 3 -10.38 5.00 -17.89
C PHE A 3 -9.63 4.45 -16.68
N GLY A 4 -8.31 4.50 -16.76
CA GLY A 4 -7.44 4.05 -15.68
C GLY A 4 -7.44 5.03 -14.51
N MET A 5 -7.57 4.51 -13.31
CA MET A 5 -7.55 5.25 -12.05
C MET A 5 -6.30 4.91 -11.25
N VAL A 6 -5.64 5.92 -10.72
CA VAL A 6 -4.67 5.79 -9.64
C VAL A 6 -5.38 6.16 -8.35
N VAL A 7 -5.52 5.22 -7.46
CA VAL A 7 -6.17 5.41 -6.16
C VAL A 7 -5.10 5.62 -5.10
N PHE A 8 -5.25 6.67 -4.30
CA PHE A 8 -4.39 6.96 -3.17
C PHE A 8 -5.19 6.80 -1.89
N ALA A 9 -4.61 6.12 -0.92
CA ALA A 9 -5.17 5.96 0.41
C ALA A 9 -4.05 6.00 1.45
N ASP A 10 -4.11 7.00 2.31
CA ASP A 10 -3.15 7.15 3.40
C ASP A 10 -3.83 7.75 4.62
N LYS A 11 -3.39 7.32 5.80
CA LYS A 11 -3.96 7.77 7.07
C LYS A 11 -3.50 9.20 7.37
N SER A 12 -4.46 10.09 7.57
CA SER A 12 -4.20 11.49 7.91
C SER A 12 -4.73 11.83 9.29
N HIS A 13 -3.94 12.56 10.08
CA HIS A 13 -4.40 13.09 11.35
C HIS A 13 -5.25 14.33 11.10
N THR A 14 -6.38 14.45 11.81
CA THR A 14 -7.34 15.54 11.66
C THR A 14 -7.28 16.52 12.83
N ASP A 15 -6.45 16.22 13.82
CA ASP A 15 -6.19 17.09 14.99
C ASP A 15 -4.69 17.21 15.28
N LEU A 16 -4.34 18.26 16.02
CA LEU A 16 -2.93 18.54 16.37
C LEU A 16 -2.29 17.49 17.27
N HIS A 17 -3.09 16.73 18.00
CA HIS A 17 -2.61 15.70 18.94
C HIS A 17 -2.58 14.29 18.35
N GLY A 18 -3.01 14.13 17.09
CA GLY A 18 -3.05 12.83 16.43
C GLY A 18 -4.06 11.85 17.01
N ALA A 19 -4.99 12.32 17.87
CA ALA A 19 -6.01 11.47 18.48
C ALA A 19 -7.10 11.09 17.48
N LEU A 20 -7.42 12.00 16.58
CA LEU A 20 -8.38 11.79 15.52
C LEU A 20 -7.64 11.58 14.19
N SER A 21 -8.07 10.59 13.45
CA SER A 21 -7.53 10.32 12.12
C SER A 21 -8.60 9.78 11.18
N VAL A 22 -8.39 10.02 9.91
CA VAL A 22 -9.23 9.55 8.82
C VAL A 22 -8.33 9.05 7.70
N THR A 23 -8.80 8.07 6.94
CA THR A 23 -8.09 7.63 5.74
C THR A 23 -8.86 8.13 4.51
N PRO A 24 -8.45 9.26 3.91
CA PRO A 24 -9.01 9.70 2.64
C PRO A 24 -8.66 8.69 1.55
N ILE A 25 -9.66 8.32 0.76
CA ILE A 25 -9.48 7.58 -0.48
C ILE A 25 -9.75 8.54 -1.61
N THR A 26 -8.73 8.84 -2.38
CA THR A 26 -8.81 9.76 -3.51
C THR A 26 -8.36 9.07 -4.78
N PHE A 27 -8.74 9.59 -5.93
CA PHE A 27 -8.24 9.08 -7.20
C PHE A 27 -7.87 10.21 -8.15
N THR A 28 -6.99 9.86 -9.09
CA THR A 28 -6.69 10.65 -10.28
C THR A 28 -6.64 9.75 -11.51
N ALA A 29 -6.72 10.32 -12.70
CA ALA A 29 -6.68 9.55 -13.93
C ALA A 29 -5.23 9.26 -14.39
N THR A 30 -5.01 8.06 -14.94
CA THR A 30 -3.68 7.63 -15.41
C THR A 30 -3.17 8.45 -16.59
N PHE A 31 -4.05 9.01 -17.41
CA PHE A 31 -3.68 9.83 -18.58
C PHE A 31 -3.21 11.25 -18.24
N PHE A 32 -3.38 11.69 -16.99
CA PHE A 32 -2.78 12.95 -16.55
C PHE A 32 -1.27 12.82 -16.46
N ASN A 33 -0.55 13.83 -16.95
CA ASN A 33 0.90 13.90 -16.82
C ASN A 33 1.32 14.13 -15.35
N ARG A 34 2.63 14.04 -15.09
CA ARG A 34 3.18 14.20 -13.74
C ARG A 34 2.81 15.53 -13.11
N ASN A 35 2.86 16.64 -13.87
CA ASN A 35 2.57 17.97 -13.33
C ASN A 35 1.10 18.10 -12.91
N ALA A 36 0.18 17.56 -13.71
CA ALA A 36 -1.24 17.50 -13.35
C ALA A 36 -1.46 16.66 -12.09
N ARG A 37 -0.85 15.45 -12.02
CA ARG A 37 -0.99 14.59 -10.83
C ARG A 37 -0.39 15.17 -9.55
N ASN A 38 0.60 16.03 -9.66
CA ASN A 38 1.16 16.76 -8.51
C ASN A 38 0.27 17.92 -8.03
N ASN A 39 -0.77 18.28 -8.80
CA ASN A 39 -1.69 19.34 -8.42
C ASN A 39 -2.95 18.72 -7.76
N PRO A 40 -3.30 19.13 -6.52
CA PRO A 40 -4.47 18.59 -5.80
C PRO A 40 -5.79 18.77 -6.55
N LYS A 41 -5.89 19.75 -7.47
CA LYS A 41 -7.08 19.99 -8.28
C LYS A 41 -7.46 18.83 -9.21
N PHE A 42 -6.51 17.92 -9.50
CA PHE A 42 -6.74 16.74 -10.35
C PHE A 42 -7.01 15.47 -9.55
N TRP A 43 -7.10 15.58 -8.23
CA TRP A 43 -7.51 14.50 -7.35
C TRP A 43 -8.98 14.68 -6.93
N ARG A 44 -9.69 13.58 -6.85
CA ARG A 44 -11.09 13.56 -6.43
C ARG A 44 -11.27 12.58 -5.28
N PRO A 45 -11.95 12.97 -4.21
CA PRO A 45 -12.27 12.05 -3.12
C PRO A 45 -13.30 11.02 -3.60
N ILE A 46 -13.08 9.78 -3.23
CA ILE A 46 -14.05 8.68 -3.34
C ILE A 46 -14.77 8.54 -2.01
N ALA A 47 -14.00 8.47 -0.91
CA ALA A 47 -14.50 8.26 0.43
C ALA A 47 -13.50 8.74 1.49
N TYR A 48 -13.98 8.83 2.72
CA TYR A 48 -13.18 9.00 3.91
C TYR A 48 -13.47 7.83 4.85
N LEU A 49 -12.51 6.91 5.00
CA LEU A 49 -12.67 5.80 5.92
C LEU A 49 -12.43 6.31 7.35
N PRO A 50 -13.37 6.10 8.27
CA PRO A 50 -13.20 6.53 9.65
C PRO A 50 -12.13 5.69 10.34
N ASN A 51 -11.43 6.29 11.29
CA ASN A 51 -10.64 5.53 12.24
C ASN A 51 -11.59 4.92 13.28
N LEU A 52 -11.93 3.66 13.10
CA LEU A 52 -12.82 2.94 13.99
C LEU A 52 -12.11 2.72 15.32
N GLY A 53 -12.57 3.39 16.38
CA GLY A 53 -12.13 3.19 17.75
C GLY A 53 -12.78 1.95 18.34
N TYR A 54 -12.05 0.84 18.41
CA TYR A 54 -12.42 -0.29 19.22
C TYR A 54 -11.78 -0.15 20.59
N GLY A 55 -12.53 -0.44 21.64
CA GLY A 55 -12.01 -0.42 23.02
C GLY A 55 -10.76 -1.29 23.16
N LYS A 56 -9.97 -1.00 24.20
CA LYS A 56 -8.67 -1.63 24.40
C LYS A 56 -8.75 -3.17 24.36
N ASP A 57 -7.98 -3.73 23.45
CA ASP A 57 -7.31 -5.03 23.47
C ASP A 57 -8.10 -6.27 23.90
N THR A 58 -9.15 -6.61 23.16
CA THR A 58 -9.56 -8.01 23.08
C THR A 58 -8.97 -8.66 21.82
N TYR A 59 -8.47 -9.89 21.96
CA TYR A 59 -7.93 -10.71 20.86
C TYR A 59 -9.01 -11.00 19.83
N GLY A 60 -9.31 -10.21 18.95
CA GLY A 60 -10.40 -10.24 17.98
C GLY A 60 -10.72 -8.84 17.48
N ALA A 61 -10.61 -7.85 18.34
CA ALA A 61 -10.91 -6.46 18.02
C ALA A 61 -10.11 -5.94 16.82
N SER A 62 -8.86 -6.37 16.66
CA SER A 62 -8.03 -6.00 15.51
C SER A 62 -8.53 -6.59 14.19
N ARG A 63 -9.01 -7.84 14.21
CA ARG A 63 -9.57 -8.50 13.01
C ARG A 63 -10.92 -7.90 12.64
N ASP A 64 -11.76 -7.66 13.63
CA ASP A 64 -13.11 -7.11 13.43
C ASP A 64 -13.02 -5.67 12.93
N LYS A 65 -12.09 -4.87 13.49
CA LYS A 65 -11.77 -3.54 12.98
C LYS A 65 -11.33 -3.58 11.51
N LEU A 66 -10.44 -4.51 11.15
CA LEU A 66 -9.98 -4.66 9.78
C LEU A 66 -11.12 -5.09 8.84
N GLN A 67 -12.02 -5.98 9.31
CA GLN A 67 -13.19 -6.37 8.53
C GLN A 67 -14.13 -5.19 8.30
N ASP A 68 -14.38 -4.36 9.31
CA ASP A 68 -15.24 -3.18 9.17
C ASP A 68 -14.62 -2.13 8.23
N GLU A 69 -13.30 -1.93 8.28
CA GLU A 69 -12.62 -1.09 7.30
C GLU A 69 -12.81 -1.62 5.87
N HIS A 70 -12.75 -2.94 5.67
CA HIS A 70 -13.03 -3.55 4.37
C HIS A 70 -14.51 -3.47 3.97
N ASN A 71 -15.43 -3.51 4.91
CA ASN A 71 -16.86 -3.28 4.65
C ASN A 71 -17.09 -1.83 4.16
N CYS A 72 -16.48 -0.85 4.82
CA CYS A 72 -16.51 0.55 4.39
C CYS A 72 -15.87 0.75 3.00
N LEU A 73 -14.72 0.12 2.77
CA LEU A 73 -14.05 0.17 1.46
C LEU A 73 -14.91 -0.48 0.35
N ALA A 74 -15.53 -1.62 0.63
CA ALA A 74 -16.43 -2.27 -0.31
C ALA A 74 -17.62 -1.37 -0.67
N PHE A 75 -18.19 -0.67 0.32
CA PHE A 75 -19.25 0.31 0.07
C PHE A 75 -18.76 1.48 -0.78
N ALA A 76 -17.56 2.01 -0.50
CA ALA A 76 -16.95 3.09 -1.28
C ALA A 76 -16.70 2.71 -2.75
N LEU A 77 -16.36 1.44 -3.00
CA LEU A 77 -16.07 0.93 -4.35
C LEU A 77 -17.32 0.39 -5.08
N LYS A 78 -18.49 0.38 -4.41
CA LYS A 78 -19.72 -0.21 -4.95
C LYS A 78 -20.09 0.37 -6.32
N SER A 79 -20.10 1.68 -6.45
CA SER A 79 -20.45 2.34 -7.72
C SER A 79 -19.49 1.99 -8.86
N LEU A 80 -18.20 1.76 -8.56
CA LEU A 80 -17.23 1.32 -9.55
C LEU A 80 -17.51 -0.10 -10.05
N ILE A 81 -17.93 -0.98 -9.16
CA ILE A 81 -18.33 -2.35 -9.48
C ILE A 81 -19.60 -2.32 -10.34
N GLU A 82 -20.62 -1.57 -9.92
CA GLU A 82 -21.87 -1.42 -10.67
C GLU A 82 -21.65 -0.87 -12.08
N LEU A 83 -20.78 0.13 -12.23
CA LEU A 83 -20.39 0.66 -13.54
C LEU A 83 -19.66 -0.36 -14.41
N SER A 84 -18.81 -1.19 -13.79
CA SER A 84 -18.12 -2.27 -14.49
C SER A 84 -19.09 -3.34 -14.99
N ASP A 85 -20.01 -3.77 -14.14
CA ASP A 85 -21.04 -4.79 -14.46
C ASP A 85 -22.01 -4.28 -15.54
N ALA A 86 -22.32 -2.99 -15.53
CA ALA A 86 -23.12 -2.32 -16.58
C ALA A 86 -22.35 -2.11 -17.91
N GLY A 87 -21.08 -2.52 -17.98
CA GLY A 87 -20.25 -2.36 -19.18
C GLY A 87 -19.69 -0.97 -19.40
N GLY A 88 -19.81 -0.07 -18.41
CA GLY A 88 -19.31 1.30 -18.42
C GLY A 88 -20.42 2.36 -18.46
N ILE A 89 -20.01 3.62 -18.51
CA ILE A 89 -20.92 4.78 -18.58
C ILE A 89 -20.87 5.41 -19.99
N ARG A 90 -22.04 5.67 -20.58
CA ARG A 90 -22.15 6.43 -21.82
C ARG A 90 -22.02 7.92 -21.51
N THR A 91 -21.18 8.60 -22.25
CA THR A 91 -20.99 10.06 -22.14
C THR A 91 -20.49 10.63 -23.44
N THR A 92 -20.51 11.96 -23.54
CA THR A 92 -19.99 12.68 -24.71
C THR A 92 -18.63 13.29 -24.36
N VAL A 93 -17.60 12.95 -25.15
CA VAL A 93 -16.25 13.52 -25.02
C VAL A 93 -15.90 14.19 -26.35
N MET A 94 -15.63 15.48 -26.32
CA MET A 94 -15.33 16.27 -27.52
C MET A 94 -16.37 16.11 -28.64
N GLY A 95 -17.66 16.11 -28.27
CA GLY A 95 -18.77 15.95 -29.20
C GLY A 95 -19.01 14.54 -29.74
N LYS A 96 -18.27 13.54 -29.27
CA LYS A 96 -18.44 12.14 -29.67
C LYS A 96 -18.98 11.31 -28.52
N GLU A 97 -19.99 10.49 -28.81
CA GLU A 97 -20.47 9.50 -27.83
C GLU A 97 -19.42 8.43 -27.59
N VAL A 98 -19.12 8.18 -26.34
CA VAL A 98 -18.17 7.16 -25.91
C VAL A 98 -18.71 6.39 -24.72
N VAL A 99 -18.33 5.12 -24.60
CA VAL A 99 -18.55 4.33 -23.38
C VAL A 99 -17.25 4.36 -22.58
N VAL A 100 -17.27 4.99 -21.43
CA VAL A 100 -16.13 5.05 -20.50
C VAL A 100 -16.20 3.84 -19.58
N LYS A 101 -15.11 3.05 -19.53
CA LYS A 101 -14.98 1.87 -18.67
C LYS A 101 -13.89 2.17 -17.63
N PRO A 102 -14.27 2.55 -16.42
CA PRO A 102 -13.30 2.82 -15.36
C PRO A 102 -12.68 1.51 -14.83
N PHE A 103 -11.42 1.56 -14.49
CA PHE A 103 -10.72 0.46 -13.81
C PHE A 103 -9.60 1.01 -12.94
N ILE A 104 -9.28 0.30 -11.87
CA ILE A 104 -8.17 0.67 -11.00
C ILE A 104 -6.88 0.13 -11.61
N HIS A 105 -5.92 1.02 -11.80
CA HIS A 105 -4.61 0.71 -12.35
C HIS A 105 -3.55 0.56 -11.26
N PHE A 106 -3.55 1.48 -10.28
CA PHE A 106 -2.66 1.43 -9.11
C PHE A 106 -3.38 1.88 -7.86
N PHE A 107 -2.97 1.27 -6.73
CA PHE A 107 -3.18 1.80 -5.40
C PHE A 107 -1.86 2.35 -4.87
N ILE A 108 -1.86 3.56 -4.36
CA ILE A 108 -0.71 4.23 -3.77
C ILE A 108 -1.02 4.48 -2.30
N GLY A 109 -0.10 4.13 -1.44
CA GLY A 109 -0.16 4.33 0.00
C GLY A 109 1.14 3.84 0.63
N ASP A 110 1.30 4.05 1.92
CA ASP A 110 2.45 3.51 2.63
C ASP A 110 2.44 1.96 2.67
N THR A 111 3.55 1.36 3.04
CA THR A 111 3.68 -0.10 3.05
C THR A 111 2.70 -0.77 4.02
N GLU A 112 2.51 -0.19 5.21
CA GLU A 112 1.59 -0.71 6.22
C GLU A 112 0.12 -0.58 5.79
N GLY A 113 -0.28 0.59 5.27
CA GLY A 113 -1.61 0.82 4.73
C GLY A 113 -1.93 -0.12 3.58
N ASN A 114 -1.00 -0.32 2.65
CA ASN A 114 -1.14 -1.25 1.55
C ASN A 114 -1.26 -2.71 2.02
N ASN A 115 -0.46 -3.11 3.02
CA ASN A 115 -0.58 -4.44 3.64
C ASN A 115 -1.95 -4.62 4.28
N LYS A 116 -2.42 -3.62 5.01
CA LYS A 116 -3.73 -3.60 5.65
C LYS A 116 -4.86 -3.71 4.62
N MET A 117 -4.82 -2.91 3.56
CA MET A 117 -5.79 -2.96 2.46
C MET A 117 -5.83 -4.32 1.75
N LEU A 118 -4.73 -5.05 1.70
CA LEU A 118 -4.70 -6.40 1.17
C LEU A 118 -5.06 -7.47 2.21
N GLY A 119 -5.27 -7.11 3.48
CA GLY A 119 -5.45 -8.07 4.58
C GLY A 119 -4.18 -8.88 4.86
N HIS A 120 -3.02 -8.34 4.50
CA HIS A 120 -1.72 -8.94 4.83
C HIS A 120 -1.33 -8.59 6.27
N TYR A 121 -0.57 -9.49 6.92
CA TYR A 121 -0.04 -9.18 8.24
C TYR A 121 0.93 -8.00 8.16
N SER A 122 0.97 -7.18 9.21
CA SER A 122 2.02 -6.18 9.36
C SER A 122 3.39 -6.85 9.29
N THR A 123 4.36 -6.20 8.65
CA THR A 123 5.72 -6.72 8.50
C THR A 123 6.41 -6.95 9.85
N SER A 124 6.03 -6.19 10.88
CA SER A 124 6.50 -6.32 12.26
C SER A 124 5.82 -7.44 13.05
N SER A 125 4.76 -8.07 12.51
CA SER A 125 3.98 -9.07 13.24
C SER A 125 4.74 -10.39 13.40
N LYS A 126 4.71 -10.94 14.60
CA LYS A 126 5.18 -12.31 14.85
C LYS A 126 4.38 -13.30 14.01
N GLY A 127 5.06 -14.19 13.30
CA GLY A 127 4.40 -15.23 12.48
C GLY A 127 4.21 -14.89 11.02
N VAL A 128 4.72 -13.75 10.55
CA VAL A 128 4.82 -13.46 9.11
C VAL A 128 5.66 -14.54 8.43
N LYS A 129 5.06 -15.22 7.45
CA LYS A 129 5.72 -16.28 6.66
C LYS A 129 6.22 -15.73 5.33
N ARG A 130 5.45 -14.83 4.72
CA ARG A 130 5.78 -14.12 3.48
C ARG A 130 5.82 -12.63 3.79
N PRO A 131 6.98 -12.00 3.81
CA PRO A 131 7.10 -10.58 4.17
C PRO A 131 6.58 -9.66 3.06
N TYR A 132 6.63 -10.12 1.80
CA TYR A 132 6.14 -9.35 0.66
C TYR A 132 4.76 -9.84 0.19
N ARG A 133 3.88 -8.88 -0.10
CA ARG A 133 2.50 -9.13 -0.54
C ARG A 133 2.38 -9.64 -1.97
N ASP A 134 3.31 -9.27 -2.82
CA ASP A 134 3.28 -9.51 -4.27
C ASP A 134 4.03 -10.77 -4.70
N CYS A 135 4.85 -11.37 -3.85
CA CYS A 135 5.57 -12.59 -4.17
C CYS A 135 5.41 -13.69 -3.10
N ARG A 136 5.76 -14.91 -3.46
CA ARG A 136 5.72 -16.08 -2.58
C ARG A 136 7.01 -16.29 -1.79
N CYS A 137 7.92 -15.33 -1.82
CA CYS A 137 9.16 -15.40 -1.07
C CYS A 137 8.87 -15.57 0.41
N ARG A 138 9.52 -16.52 1.05
CA ARG A 138 9.41 -16.76 2.48
C ARG A 138 10.47 -15.96 3.22
N PHE A 139 10.21 -15.71 4.50
CA PHE A 139 11.13 -14.95 5.35
C PHE A 139 12.53 -15.59 5.42
N ASP A 140 12.58 -16.93 5.44
CA ASP A 140 13.82 -17.70 5.46
C ASP A 140 14.58 -17.72 4.11
N GLN A 141 13.99 -17.13 3.06
CA GLN A 141 14.56 -17.05 1.71
C GLN A 141 15.03 -15.63 1.32
N LEU A 142 14.91 -14.67 2.21
CA LEU A 142 15.25 -13.26 1.92
C LEU A 142 16.73 -13.02 1.63
N ASN A 143 17.59 -13.88 2.14
CA ASN A 143 19.06 -13.79 1.95
C ASN A 143 19.53 -14.42 0.63
N ILE A 144 18.61 -14.97 -0.17
CA ILE A 144 18.95 -15.58 -1.46
C ILE A 144 18.94 -14.48 -2.51
N THR A 145 20.09 -14.23 -3.15
CA THR A 145 20.28 -13.16 -4.14
C THR A 145 19.52 -13.37 -5.46
N ASP A 146 19.12 -14.61 -5.76
CA ASP A 146 18.26 -14.95 -6.91
C ASP A 146 17.08 -15.80 -6.44
N PRO A 147 16.11 -15.22 -5.76
CA PRO A 147 14.93 -15.96 -5.35
C PRO A 147 14.07 -16.24 -6.58
N LYS A 148 14.03 -17.48 -7.04
CA LYS A 148 13.07 -17.94 -8.07
C LYS A 148 11.63 -17.90 -7.55
N CYS A 149 11.26 -16.78 -6.94
CA CYS A 149 9.97 -16.59 -6.31
C CYS A 149 8.91 -16.25 -7.34
N LYS A 150 7.82 -17.01 -7.32
CA LYS A 150 6.65 -16.72 -8.15
C LYS A 150 5.84 -15.59 -7.52
N TYR A 151 5.21 -14.78 -8.35
CA TYR A 151 4.25 -13.77 -7.89
C TYR A 151 2.99 -14.42 -7.30
N THR A 152 2.42 -13.75 -6.31
CA THR A 152 1.15 -14.12 -5.68
C THR A 152 0.01 -13.83 -6.65
N ARG A 153 -0.88 -14.80 -6.86
CA ARG A 153 -2.07 -14.64 -7.71
C ARG A 153 -3.29 -14.31 -6.86
N ALA A 154 -4.21 -13.52 -7.39
CA ALA A 154 -5.46 -13.19 -6.71
C ALA A 154 -6.28 -14.44 -6.35
N GLY A 155 -6.33 -15.41 -7.24
CA GLY A 155 -7.05 -16.67 -7.04
C GLY A 155 -6.53 -17.52 -5.87
N GLU A 156 -5.31 -17.32 -5.39
CA GLU A 156 -4.80 -18.04 -4.20
C GLU A 156 -5.53 -17.63 -2.94
N PHE A 157 -5.75 -16.34 -2.75
CA PHE A 157 -6.51 -15.82 -1.61
C PHE A 157 -7.97 -16.28 -1.69
N GLN A 158 -8.60 -16.15 -2.86
CA GLN A 158 -9.98 -16.61 -3.07
C GLN A 158 -10.12 -18.11 -2.83
N ARG A 159 -9.16 -18.92 -3.27
CA ARG A 159 -9.13 -20.36 -2.97
C ARG A 159 -9.04 -20.64 -1.47
N ALA A 160 -8.16 -19.94 -0.77
CA ALA A 160 -8.01 -20.08 0.68
C ALA A 160 -9.30 -19.71 1.41
N MET A 161 -9.98 -18.63 1.00
CA MET A 161 -11.25 -18.22 1.57
C MET A 161 -12.36 -19.25 1.32
N ARG A 162 -12.45 -19.82 0.11
CA ARG A 162 -13.39 -20.92 -0.16
C ARG A 162 -13.09 -22.14 0.71
N LEU A 163 -11.82 -22.45 0.90
CA LEU A 163 -11.40 -23.57 1.75
C LEU A 163 -11.78 -23.33 3.23
N VAL A 164 -11.72 -22.11 3.73
CA VAL A 164 -12.23 -21.76 5.10
C VAL A 164 -13.71 -22.15 5.25
N HIS A 165 -14.52 -21.94 4.21
CA HIS A 165 -15.94 -22.31 4.26
C HIS A 165 -16.20 -23.83 4.23
N SER A 166 -15.35 -24.60 3.56
CA SER A 166 -15.51 -26.06 3.45
C SER A 166 -14.71 -26.84 4.51
N ASN A 167 -13.55 -26.34 4.89
CA ASN A 167 -12.67 -26.90 5.93
C ASN A 167 -11.88 -25.76 6.58
N GLU A 168 -12.43 -25.25 7.69
CA GLU A 168 -11.90 -24.07 8.38
C GLU A 168 -10.42 -24.23 8.76
N ASN A 169 -10.04 -25.37 9.32
CA ASN A 169 -8.68 -25.60 9.79
C ASN A 169 -7.64 -25.53 8.65
N GLU A 170 -7.94 -26.18 7.50
CA GLU A 170 -7.06 -26.14 6.35
C GLU A 170 -7.03 -24.76 5.69
N GLY A 171 -8.19 -24.11 5.56
CA GLY A 171 -8.29 -22.77 5.02
C GLY A 171 -7.51 -21.75 5.85
N MET A 172 -7.65 -21.80 7.17
CA MET A 172 -6.90 -20.95 8.09
C MET A 172 -5.39 -21.22 8.06
N LYS A 173 -4.99 -22.49 7.95
CA LYS A 173 -3.57 -22.87 7.77
C LYS A 173 -2.99 -22.30 6.47
N LEU A 174 -3.77 -22.36 5.39
CA LEU A 174 -3.37 -21.79 4.11
C LEU A 174 -3.24 -20.27 4.16
N LEU A 175 -4.23 -19.56 4.75
CA LEU A 175 -4.16 -18.10 4.94
C LEU A 175 -2.95 -17.69 5.79
N LYS A 176 -2.69 -18.36 6.90
CA LYS A 176 -1.50 -18.13 7.74
C LYS A 176 -0.19 -18.35 6.96
N SER A 177 -0.14 -19.37 6.07
CA SER A 177 1.05 -19.61 5.23
C SER A 177 1.30 -18.48 4.22
N MET A 178 0.26 -17.73 3.85
CA MET A 178 0.32 -16.55 2.97
C MET A 178 0.47 -15.24 3.75
N SER A 179 0.56 -15.27 5.08
CA SER A 179 0.54 -14.09 5.95
C SER A 179 -0.70 -13.22 5.75
N ARG A 180 -1.88 -13.86 5.64
CA ARG A 180 -3.16 -13.19 5.37
C ARG A 180 -4.15 -13.39 6.51
N HIS A 181 -4.91 -12.33 6.78
CA HIS A 181 -6.08 -12.41 7.65
C HIS A 181 -7.25 -13.10 6.93
N CYS A 182 -8.04 -13.84 7.71
CA CYS A 182 -9.32 -14.36 7.23
C CYS A 182 -10.36 -13.25 7.30
N LEU A 183 -10.60 -12.58 6.15
CA LEU A 183 -11.58 -11.49 6.04
C LEU A 183 -12.17 -11.41 4.64
N LYS A 184 -13.37 -10.83 4.53
CA LYS A 184 -13.98 -10.48 3.24
C LYS A 184 -13.30 -9.22 2.71
N ASN A 185 -12.27 -9.41 1.90
CA ASN A 185 -11.45 -8.31 1.40
C ASN A 185 -12.12 -7.61 0.20
N ALA A 186 -12.33 -6.30 0.31
CA ALA A 186 -12.98 -5.49 -0.72
C ALA A 186 -12.22 -5.50 -2.06
N LEU A 187 -10.89 -5.65 -2.03
CA LEU A 187 -10.05 -5.59 -3.23
C LEU A 187 -9.93 -6.94 -3.97
N PHE A 188 -10.46 -8.02 -3.39
CA PHE A 188 -10.50 -9.35 -4.01
C PHE A 188 -11.91 -9.73 -4.48
N GLN A 189 -12.82 -8.77 -4.60
CA GLN A 189 -14.14 -8.99 -5.20
C GLN A 189 -13.99 -9.29 -6.69
N PRO A 190 -14.64 -10.35 -7.23
CA PRO A 190 -14.48 -10.75 -8.63
C PRO A 190 -14.84 -9.67 -9.65
N SER A 191 -15.86 -8.88 -9.33
CA SER A 191 -16.37 -7.80 -10.21
C SER A 191 -15.60 -6.48 -10.08
N LEU A 192 -14.62 -6.37 -9.19
CA LEU A 192 -13.83 -5.15 -9.09
C LEU A 192 -12.93 -5.01 -10.33
N PRO A 193 -13.10 -3.94 -11.13
CA PRO A 193 -12.34 -3.78 -12.36
C PRO A 193 -10.89 -3.37 -12.05
N LEU A 194 -9.98 -4.32 -12.15
CA LEU A 194 -8.56 -4.16 -11.92
C LEU A 194 -7.77 -4.33 -13.23
N SER A 195 -6.68 -3.58 -13.41
CA SER A 195 -5.83 -3.68 -14.61
C SER A 195 -5.08 -5.03 -14.72
N ASP A 196 -4.76 -5.65 -13.58
CA ASP A 196 -4.13 -6.97 -13.52
C ASP A 196 -5.11 -8.01 -12.98
N SER A 197 -5.73 -8.77 -13.87
CA SER A 197 -6.69 -9.80 -13.49
C SER A 197 -6.05 -11.06 -12.90
N ILE A 198 -4.77 -11.30 -13.15
CA ILE A 198 -4.05 -12.51 -12.70
C ILE A 198 -3.59 -12.35 -11.26
N HIS A 199 -2.92 -11.23 -10.96
CA HIS A 199 -2.34 -10.97 -9.64
C HIS A 199 -3.27 -10.11 -8.79
N GLY A 200 -4.21 -9.39 -9.44
CA GLY A 200 -5.16 -8.52 -8.78
C GLY A 200 -4.46 -7.41 -8.01
N ALA A 201 -5.07 -6.99 -6.93
CA ALA A 201 -4.55 -5.91 -6.08
C ALA A 201 -3.14 -6.16 -5.53
N ASN A 202 -2.64 -7.40 -5.50
CA ASN A 202 -1.31 -7.71 -4.98
C ASN A 202 -0.19 -6.95 -5.71
N ARG A 203 -0.25 -6.88 -7.06
CA ARG A 203 0.75 -6.18 -7.89
C ARG A 203 0.39 -4.73 -8.20
N MET A 204 -0.80 -4.31 -7.85
CA MET A 204 -1.26 -2.94 -8.12
C MET A 204 -0.84 -1.94 -7.05
N MET A 205 -0.19 -2.43 -5.98
CA MET A 205 0.34 -1.63 -4.88
C MET A 205 1.87 -1.60 -4.96
N PRO A 206 2.46 -0.69 -5.74
CA PRO A 206 3.92 -0.61 -5.87
C PRO A 206 4.56 -0.35 -4.50
N PRO A 207 5.82 -0.81 -4.30
CA PRO A 207 6.58 -0.43 -3.13
C PRO A 207 6.68 1.09 -3.04
N GLU A 208 6.41 1.61 -1.87
CA GLU A 208 6.52 3.04 -1.61
C GLU A 208 8.00 3.37 -1.33
N MET A 209 8.58 4.28 -2.13
CA MET A 209 10.01 4.56 -2.11
C MET A 209 10.47 5.27 -0.84
N LEU A 210 9.64 6.13 -0.25
CA LEU A 210 10.01 6.88 0.93
C LEU A 210 10.32 5.94 2.11
N HIS A 211 9.38 5.03 2.45
CA HIS A 211 9.56 4.14 3.60
C HIS A 211 10.46 2.94 3.30
N VAL A 212 10.55 2.50 2.04
CA VAL A 212 11.43 1.38 1.67
C VAL A 212 12.87 1.85 1.50
N SER A 213 13.10 2.95 0.78
CA SER A 213 14.46 3.45 0.51
C SER A 213 14.92 4.44 1.57
N ASP A 214 14.22 5.53 1.77
CA ASP A 214 14.74 6.65 2.58
C ASP A 214 14.60 6.37 4.07
N ALA A 215 13.41 6.04 4.54
CA ALA A 215 13.18 5.73 5.96
C ALA A 215 13.55 4.29 6.36
N GLY A 216 13.77 3.40 5.39
CA GLY A 216 14.19 2.02 5.60
C GLY A 216 15.67 1.81 5.28
N LEU A 217 15.97 1.43 4.05
CA LEU A 217 17.31 0.98 3.67
C LEU A 217 18.41 2.02 3.94
N ILE A 218 18.16 3.28 3.58
CA ILE A 218 19.14 4.36 3.76
C ILE A 218 19.42 4.60 5.24
N MET A 219 18.41 4.60 6.09
CA MET A 219 18.62 4.73 7.55
C MET A 219 19.44 3.58 8.11
N TYR A 220 19.13 2.32 7.75
CA TYR A 220 19.92 1.17 8.18
C TYR A 220 21.35 1.22 7.66
N MET A 221 21.56 1.68 6.43
CA MET A 221 22.91 1.89 5.89
C MET A 221 23.64 3.00 6.66
N GLN A 222 22.97 4.10 6.98
CA GLN A 222 23.55 5.18 7.77
C GLN A 222 23.93 4.71 9.18
N GLU A 223 23.04 4.01 9.89
CA GLU A 223 23.31 3.45 11.21
C GLU A 223 24.47 2.45 11.18
N SER A 224 24.53 1.59 10.16
CA SER A 224 25.62 0.64 9.97
C SER A 224 26.93 1.34 9.67
N LEU A 225 26.93 2.34 8.81
CA LEU A 225 28.10 3.17 8.48
C LEU A 225 28.56 3.96 9.71
N GLN A 226 27.62 4.51 10.46
CA GLN A 226 27.88 5.21 11.72
C GLN A 226 28.57 4.27 12.72
N GLY A 227 28.05 3.07 12.90
CA GLY A 227 28.66 2.04 13.76
C GLY A 227 30.10 1.68 13.34
N LEU A 228 30.35 1.58 12.04
CA LEU A 228 31.67 1.31 11.48
C LEU A 228 32.66 2.48 11.66
N ILE A 229 32.21 3.71 11.39
CA ILE A 229 33.05 4.93 11.48
C ILE A 229 33.36 5.28 12.92
N THR A 230 32.41 5.10 13.84
CA THR A 230 32.60 5.49 15.23
C THR A 230 33.33 4.45 16.05
N GLY A 231 33.37 3.19 15.59
CA GLY A 231 34.00 2.12 16.39
C GLY A 231 33.49 2.08 17.83
N GLY A 232 32.21 2.44 18.03
CA GLY A 232 31.62 2.58 19.37
C GLY A 232 31.85 3.93 20.04
N ARG A 233 32.36 4.95 19.31
CA ARG A 233 32.55 6.33 19.85
C ARG A 233 31.22 7.09 19.93
N SER A 234 31.22 8.13 20.76
CA SER A 234 30.01 8.83 21.18
C SER A 234 29.22 9.50 20.03
N ARG A 235 27.91 9.65 20.25
CA ARG A 235 26.97 10.35 19.35
C ARG A 235 27.43 11.77 18.96
N ASN A 236 28.16 12.45 19.83
CA ASN A 236 28.70 13.78 19.60
C ASN A 236 29.76 13.85 18.48
N ASP A 237 30.54 12.79 18.28
CA ASP A 237 31.54 12.76 17.20
C ASP A 237 30.88 12.59 15.83
N LEU A 238 29.73 11.90 15.78
CA LEU A 238 28.90 11.77 14.59
C LEU A 238 28.23 13.08 14.19
N ASP A 239 27.66 13.78 15.16
CA ASP A 239 27.01 15.08 14.90
C ASP A 239 28.03 16.09 14.34
N ARG A 240 29.26 16.07 14.84
CA ARG A 240 30.37 16.88 14.31
C ARG A 240 30.74 16.47 12.89
N LEU A 241 30.77 15.17 12.58
CA LEU A 241 31.04 14.67 11.22
C LEU A 241 29.93 15.06 10.25
N HIS A 242 28.67 14.89 10.65
CA HIS A 242 27.51 15.25 9.85
C HIS A 242 27.50 16.76 9.55
N ILE A 243 27.78 17.60 10.55
CA ILE A 243 27.87 19.07 10.36
C ILE A 243 28.97 19.42 9.36
N ARG A 244 30.13 18.74 9.44
CA ARG A 244 31.22 18.95 8.49
C ARG A 244 30.83 18.54 7.09
N LEU A 245 30.32 17.33 6.91
CA LEU A 245 29.86 16.81 5.60
C LEU A 245 28.76 17.71 5.01
N TYR A 246 27.78 18.10 5.80
CA TYR A 246 26.71 19.01 5.36
C TYR A 246 27.28 20.37 4.90
N ASN A 247 28.20 20.94 5.64
CA ASN A 247 28.84 22.20 5.29
C ASN A 247 29.70 22.08 4.03
N ASP A 248 30.37 20.94 3.84
CA ASP A 248 31.20 20.71 2.65
C ASP A 248 30.32 20.49 1.40
N ILE A 249 29.23 19.73 1.49
CA ILE A 249 28.25 19.58 0.42
C ILE A 249 27.62 20.92 0.05
N ARG A 250 27.23 21.70 1.06
CA ARG A 250 26.68 23.04 0.87
C ARG A 250 27.66 23.97 0.15
N ARG A 251 28.93 23.96 0.56
CA ARG A 251 29.99 24.77 -0.08
C ARG A 251 30.25 24.34 -1.51
N GLN A 252 30.17 23.05 -1.83
CA GLN A 252 30.27 22.57 -3.21
C GLN A 252 29.07 23.02 -4.04
N SER A 253 27.85 22.86 -3.55
CA SER A 253 26.64 23.27 -4.27
C SER A 253 26.59 24.79 -4.53
N GLU A 254 27.11 25.61 -3.62
CA GLU A 254 27.20 27.05 -3.80
C GLU A 254 28.26 27.46 -4.85
N ARG A 255 29.28 26.61 -5.10
CA ARG A 255 30.29 26.82 -6.17
C ARG A 255 29.79 26.37 -7.53
N ASP A 256 29.05 25.25 -7.57
CA ASP A 256 28.60 24.63 -8.82
C ASP A 256 27.31 25.25 -9.38
N PHE A 257 26.56 25.98 -8.56
CA PHE A 257 25.33 26.67 -8.95
C PHE A 257 25.36 28.13 -8.41
N PRO A 258 26.13 29.02 -9.07
CA PRO A 258 26.05 30.45 -8.74
C PRO A 258 24.64 30.94 -9.05
N ARG A 259 24.06 31.71 -8.10
CA ARG A 259 22.72 32.30 -8.19
C ARG A 259 22.63 33.31 -9.33
#